data_6a550020659cbd45e070c79d2b19e20d
#
_entry.id   6a550020659cbd45e070c79d2b19e20d
#
_cell.length_a   1.000
_cell.length_b   1.000
_cell.length_c   1.000
_cell.angle_alpha   90.00
_cell.angle_beta   90.00
_cell.angle_gamma   90.00
#
_symmetry.space_group_name_H-M   'P 1'
#
loop_
_entity.id
_entity.type
_entity.pdbx_description
1 polymer ?
#
loop_
_entity_poly.entity_id
_entity_poly.type
_entity_poly.pdbx_seq_one_letter_code
_entity_poly.pdbx_strand_id
1 'polypeptide(L)'
;SPASTTKPLLAYGIAIDQGLMGSASILSNYPTKFSNGNPIMYVNSPGTGMMTLGEALNYSWNIPAYWTYRMLREKGVDVKGYMEKMGYEIPEYGIESLPMGGGIEVTVAQHTNGYQTIANNGVYHQKHVISKIESSDGRVIYEFQDKPVQVYSKATATIMQSLLREVISSRITSSFQTDLASINSSLARADWIGKTGTTNEDENMWLMLSTPRLTLGGWLGHDDNRP
;
A
#
# COMPACT_ATOMS: atom_id res chain seq x y z
N SER A 1 -11.48 3.56 4.99
CA SER A 1 -10.12 3.14 5.35
C SER A 1 -9.46 2.36 4.22
N PRO A 2 -8.14 2.54 3.94
CA PRO A 2 -7.40 1.78 2.94
C PRO A 2 -7.02 0.34 3.40
N ALA A 3 -7.32 -0.03 4.63
CA ALA A 3 -7.04 -1.34 5.21
C ALA A 3 -5.58 -1.80 4.99
N SER A 4 -5.38 -3.08 4.76
CA SER A 4 -4.05 -3.71 4.58
C SER A 4 -3.28 -3.25 3.34
N THR A 5 -3.89 -2.50 2.42
CA THR A 5 -3.14 -1.89 1.31
C THR A 5 -2.16 -0.80 1.77
N THR A 6 -2.28 -0.34 3.02
CA THR A 6 -1.35 0.62 3.64
C THR A 6 0.03 -0.01 3.95
N LYS A 7 0.08 -1.31 4.24
CA LYS A 7 1.30 -2.01 4.71
C LYS A 7 2.53 -1.80 3.83
N PRO A 8 2.45 -1.94 2.50
CA PRO A 8 3.59 -1.71 1.62
C PRO A 8 4.09 -0.28 1.64
N LEU A 9 3.19 0.70 1.73
CA LEU A 9 3.53 2.13 1.68
C LEU A 9 4.09 2.61 3.02
N LEU A 10 3.35 2.38 4.11
CA LEU A 10 3.60 3.01 5.40
C LEU A 10 4.58 2.23 6.29
N ALA A 11 4.53 0.89 6.25
CA ALA A 11 5.37 0.07 7.12
C ALA A 11 6.61 -0.44 6.38
N TYR A 12 6.43 -1.40 5.48
CA TYR A 12 7.54 -2.15 4.88
C TYR A 12 8.36 -1.30 3.91
N GLY A 13 7.72 -0.46 3.08
CA GLY A 13 8.42 0.41 2.14
C GLY A 13 9.34 1.39 2.87
N ILE A 14 8.85 2.03 3.93
CA ILE A 14 9.65 2.97 4.73
C ILE A 14 10.78 2.22 5.46
N ALA A 15 10.51 1.06 6.05
CA ALA A 15 11.52 0.29 6.78
C ALA A 15 12.65 -0.21 5.86
N ILE A 16 12.34 -0.60 4.64
CA ILE A 16 13.34 -0.97 3.62
C ILE A 16 14.14 0.27 3.21
N ASP A 17 13.48 1.39 2.96
CA ASP A 17 14.12 2.64 2.53
C ASP A 17 15.09 3.19 3.59
N GLN A 18 14.77 2.99 4.86
CA GLN A 18 15.62 3.34 6.00
C GLN A 18 16.74 2.31 6.27
N GLY A 19 16.85 1.26 5.45
CA GLY A 19 17.84 0.20 5.64
C GLY A 19 17.62 -0.66 6.90
N LEU A 20 16.42 -0.66 7.46
CA LEU A 20 16.09 -1.39 8.69
C LEU A 20 15.69 -2.84 8.42
N MET A 21 15.31 -3.16 7.18
CA MET A 21 14.99 -4.51 6.73
C MET A 21 15.23 -4.68 5.23
N GLY A 22 15.22 -5.91 4.77
CA GLY A 22 15.28 -6.29 3.37
C GLY A 22 14.26 -7.38 3.04
N SER A 23 14.22 -7.81 1.77
CA SER A 23 13.28 -8.84 1.30
C SER A 23 13.34 -10.17 2.08
N ALA A 24 14.51 -10.54 2.59
CA ALA A 24 14.74 -11.77 3.35
C ALA A 24 14.64 -11.59 4.88
N SER A 25 14.25 -10.43 5.37
CA SER A 25 14.10 -10.18 6.80
C SER A 25 13.08 -11.12 7.42
N ILE A 26 13.41 -11.64 8.60
CA ILE A 26 12.53 -12.49 9.39
C ILE A 26 11.79 -11.62 10.40
N LEU A 27 10.47 -11.74 10.41
CA LEU A 27 9.56 -10.92 11.21
C LEU A 27 8.83 -11.79 12.23
N SER A 28 8.53 -11.19 13.38
CA SER A 28 7.71 -11.83 14.40
C SER A 28 6.23 -11.77 14.04
N ASN A 29 5.56 -12.93 14.11
CA ASN A 29 4.11 -13.06 14.04
C ASN A 29 3.56 -13.82 15.26
N TYR A 30 4.29 -13.78 16.39
CA TYR A 30 3.77 -14.32 17.64
C TYR A 30 2.59 -13.49 18.16
N PRO A 31 1.61 -14.14 18.81
CA PRO A 31 0.46 -13.47 19.39
C PRO A 31 0.88 -12.25 20.21
N THR A 32 0.28 -11.10 19.92
CA THR A 32 0.55 -9.84 20.63
C THR A 32 -0.71 -8.98 20.73
N LYS A 33 -0.62 -7.90 21.48
CA LYS A 33 -1.73 -7.00 21.75
C LYS A 33 -1.33 -5.56 21.50
N PHE A 34 -2.30 -4.73 21.16
CA PHE A 34 -2.19 -3.28 21.24
C PHE A 34 -2.00 -2.81 22.71
N SER A 35 -1.58 -1.58 22.89
CA SER A 35 -1.41 -0.98 24.24
C SER A 35 -2.69 -0.94 25.06
N ASN A 36 -3.85 -0.92 24.41
CA ASN A 36 -5.17 -0.98 25.04
C ASN A 36 -5.59 -2.40 25.48
N GLY A 37 -4.73 -3.40 25.29
CA GLY A 37 -4.98 -4.80 25.67
C GLY A 37 -5.72 -5.64 24.64
N ASN A 38 -6.23 -5.06 23.55
CA ASN A 38 -6.90 -5.79 22.49
C ASN A 38 -5.90 -6.63 21.68
N PRO A 39 -6.20 -7.91 21.37
CA PRO A 39 -5.31 -8.74 20.56
C PRO A 39 -5.21 -8.20 19.12
N ILE A 40 -4.03 -8.32 18.54
CA ILE A 40 -3.83 -8.06 17.11
C ILE A 40 -4.14 -9.35 16.37
N MET A 41 -5.24 -9.35 15.65
CA MET A 41 -5.74 -10.53 14.95
C MET A 41 -5.57 -10.37 13.44
N TYR A 42 -5.46 -11.49 12.75
CA TYR A 42 -5.65 -11.59 11.31
C TYR A 42 -6.75 -12.61 11.05
N VAL A 43 -7.88 -12.15 10.50
CA VAL A 43 -9.11 -12.96 10.47
C VAL A 43 -9.37 -13.47 11.90
N ASN A 44 -9.39 -14.75 12.14
CA ASN A 44 -9.56 -15.36 13.45
C ASN A 44 -8.26 -15.96 14.00
N SER A 45 -7.09 -15.57 13.47
CA SER A 45 -5.79 -16.10 13.89
C SER A 45 -5.01 -15.09 14.73
N PRO A 46 -4.53 -15.51 15.91
CA PRO A 46 -3.73 -14.66 16.79
C PRO A 46 -2.26 -14.54 16.38
N GLY A 47 -1.83 -15.20 15.29
CA GLY A 47 -0.44 -15.26 14.84
C GLY A 47 0.21 -16.63 15.01
N THR A 48 1.31 -16.88 14.31
CA THR A 48 1.91 -18.22 14.14
C THR A 48 3.45 -18.25 14.15
N GLY A 49 4.13 -17.49 15.00
CA GLY A 49 5.59 -17.57 15.13
C GLY A 49 6.36 -16.61 14.22
N MET A 50 7.49 -17.08 13.64
CA MET A 50 8.34 -16.25 12.78
C MET A 50 8.05 -16.52 11.31
N MET A 51 8.22 -15.49 10.46
CA MET A 51 8.03 -15.62 9.01
C MET A 51 8.89 -14.61 8.25
N THR A 52 9.07 -14.82 6.96
CA THR A 52 9.74 -13.86 6.08
C THR A 52 8.84 -12.64 5.80
N LEU A 53 9.45 -11.54 5.39
CA LEU A 53 8.70 -10.36 4.92
C LEU A 53 7.78 -10.70 3.74
N GLY A 54 8.24 -11.55 2.81
CA GLY A 54 7.43 -12.02 1.69
C GLY A 54 6.17 -12.75 2.16
N GLU A 55 6.31 -13.70 3.08
CA GLU A 55 5.16 -14.41 3.67
C GLU A 55 4.23 -13.45 4.42
N ALA A 56 4.77 -12.49 5.19
CA ALA A 56 3.96 -11.50 5.90
C ALA A 56 3.09 -10.67 4.94
N LEU A 57 3.62 -10.31 3.77
CA LEU A 57 2.88 -9.60 2.72
C LEU A 57 1.91 -10.52 1.96
N ASN A 58 2.34 -11.72 1.58
CA ASN A 58 1.52 -12.68 0.83
C ASN A 58 0.25 -13.08 1.58
N TYR A 59 0.37 -13.32 2.88
CA TYR A 59 -0.76 -13.59 3.78
C TYR A 59 -1.41 -12.33 4.35
N SER A 60 -0.78 -11.17 4.16
CA SER A 60 -1.29 -9.91 4.71
C SER A 60 -1.39 -9.87 6.24
N TRP A 61 -0.47 -10.53 6.96
CA TRP A 61 -0.47 -10.58 8.42
C TRP A 61 -0.39 -9.19 9.07
N ASN A 62 -1.09 -9.00 10.18
CA ASN A 62 -1.16 -7.71 10.88
C ASN A 62 -0.03 -7.50 11.87
N ILE A 63 0.35 -8.55 12.60
CA ILE A 63 1.38 -8.46 13.64
C ILE A 63 2.75 -8.03 13.10
N PRO A 64 3.27 -8.60 11.98
CA PRO A 64 4.53 -8.14 11.40
C PRO A 64 4.49 -6.67 11.00
N ALA A 65 3.37 -6.19 10.45
CA ALA A 65 3.20 -4.79 10.09
C ALA A 65 3.17 -3.87 11.32
N TYR A 66 2.51 -4.28 12.37
CA TYR A 66 2.50 -3.59 13.67
C TYR A 66 3.91 -3.43 14.24
N TRP A 67 4.68 -4.52 14.32
CA TRP A 67 6.04 -4.47 14.85
C TRP A 67 6.98 -3.64 13.98
N THR A 68 6.82 -3.71 12.66
CA THR A 68 7.58 -2.86 11.72
C THR A 68 7.29 -1.38 11.98
N TYR A 69 6.02 -1.01 12.06
CA TYR A 69 5.62 0.37 12.33
C TYR A 69 6.10 0.85 13.70
N ARG A 70 5.98 0.00 14.73
CA ARG A 70 6.49 0.31 16.06
C ARG A 70 8.00 0.55 16.05
N MET A 71 8.77 -0.29 15.38
CA MET A 71 10.21 -0.11 15.19
C MET A 71 10.54 1.22 14.52
N LEU A 72 9.80 1.61 13.47
CA LEU A 72 9.99 2.92 12.81
C LEU A 72 9.79 4.08 13.80
N ARG A 73 8.75 4.02 14.61
CA ARG A 73 8.47 5.03 15.64
C ARG A 73 9.56 5.09 16.71
N GLU A 74 9.98 3.95 17.23
CA GLU A 74 11.04 3.86 18.25
C GLU A 74 12.37 4.39 17.74
N LYS A 75 12.63 4.32 16.44
CA LYS A 75 13.81 4.88 15.78
C LYS A 75 13.64 6.34 15.34
N GLY A 76 12.51 6.96 15.62
CA GLY A 76 12.23 8.34 15.27
C GLY A 76 12.11 8.61 13.77
N VAL A 77 11.74 7.60 12.97
CA VAL A 77 11.54 7.75 11.52
C VAL A 77 10.30 8.59 11.26
N ASP A 78 10.42 9.58 10.38
CA ASP A 78 9.32 10.47 9.98
C ASP A 78 8.35 9.75 9.00
N VAL A 79 7.57 8.82 9.54
CA VAL A 79 6.55 8.08 8.78
C VAL A 79 5.51 9.02 8.18
N LYS A 80 5.12 10.07 8.93
CA LYS A 80 4.16 11.07 8.47
C LYS A 80 4.67 11.79 7.22
N GLY A 81 5.91 12.27 7.25
CA GLY A 81 6.52 12.96 6.10
C GLY A 81 6.62 12.07 4.85
N TYR A 82 6.88 10.77 5.00
CA TYR A 82 6.82 9.84 3.88
C TYR A 82 5.43 9.80 3.23
N MET A 83 4.39 9.68 4.04
CA MET A 83 3.02 9.55 3.56
C MET A 83 2.50 10.88 2.98
N GLU A 84 2.81 12.00 3.60
CA GLU A 84 2.43 13.34 3.12
C GLU A 84 3.06 13.66 1.75
N LYS A 85 4.28 13.20 1.46
CA LYS A 85 4.89 13.31 0.13
C LYS A 85 4.07 12.62 -0.97
N MET A 86 3.26 11.63 -0.61
CA MET A 86 2.33 10.93 -1.52
C MET A 86 0.90 11.46 -1.42
N GLY A 87 0.69 12.60 -0.74
CA GLY A 87 -0.61 13.26 -0.60
C GLY A 87 -1.57 12.61 0.40
N TYR A 88 -1.08 11.75 1.30
CA TYR A 88 -1.90 11.21 2.38
C TYR A 88 -1.95 12.16 3.57
N GLU A 89 -3.12 12.31 4.15
CA GLU A 89 -3.28 12.93 5.45
C GLU A 89 -3.17 11.86 6.54
N ILE A 90 -2.15 11.98 7.37
CA ILE A 90 -1.89 11.03 8.45
C ILE A 90 -2.20 11.70 9.78
N PRO A 91 -3.03 11.09 10.64
CA PRO A 91 -3.32 11.62 11.96
C PRO A 91 -2.04 11.72 12.80
N GLU A 92 -2.02 12.70 13.69
CA GLU A 92 -0.89 12.83 14.61
C GLU A 92 -0.80 11.65 15.55
N TYR A 93 0.42 11.27 15.86
CA TYR A 93 0.94 10.18 16.69
C TYR A 93 -0.06 9.41 17.59
N GLY A 94 0.10 8.09 17.62
CA GLY A 94 -0.50 7.22 18.64
C GLY A 94 -1.40 6.11 18.11
N ILE A 95 -1.78 6.14 16.83
CA ILE A 95 -2.63 5.08 16.29
C ILE A 95 -1.75 3.87 15.93
N GLU A 96 -1.79 2.85 16.78
CA GLU A 96 -1.00 1.63 16.60
C GLU A 96 -1.48 0.78 15.40
N SER A 97 -2.75 0.93 15.00
CA SER A 97 -3.35 0.27 13.84
C SER A 97 -3.10 0.99 12.50
N LEU A 98 -2.34 2.08 12.51
CA LEU A 98 -2.04 2.86 11.31
C LEU A 98 -1.52 2.01 10.13
N PRO A 99 -0.60 1.04 10.31
CA PRO A 99 -0.13 0.20 9.21
C PRO A 99 -1.19 -0.76 8.64
N MET A 100 -2.30 -0.95 9.34
CA MET A 100 -3.47 -1.68 8.88
C MET A 100 -4.57 -0.75 8.34
N GLY A 101 -4.26 0.54 8.16
CA GLY A 101 -5.20 1.55 7.65
C GLY A 101 -6.05 2.24 8.71
N GLY A 102 -5.85 1.93 9.99
CA GLY A 102 -6.59 2.59 11.08
C GLY A 102 -6.29 4.08 11.14
N GLY A 103 -7.34 4.92 11.19
CA GLY A 103 -7.22 6.37 11.24
C GLY A 103 -6.80 7.04 9.92
N ILE A 104 -6.71 6.30 8.83
CA ILE A 104 -6.43 6.85 7.50
C ILE A 104 -7.72 6.81 6.67
N GLU A 105 -8.07 7.96 6.10
CA GLU A 105 -9.15 8.06 5.13
C GLU A 105 -8.59 8.47 3.77
N VAL A 106 -9.05 7.83 2.71
CA VAL A 106 -8.58 8.08 1.35
C VAL A 106 -9.71 7.99 0.35
N THR A 107 -9.62 8.77 -0.71
CA THR A 107 -10.40 8.51 -1.92
C THR A 107 -9.71 7.44 -2.77
N VAL A 108 -10.47 6.76 -3.63
CA VAL A 108 -9.89 5.79 -4.60
C VAL A 108 -8.82 6.45 -5.44
N ALA A 109 -9.07 7.66 -5.94
CA ALA A 109 -8.13 8.42 -6.76
C ALA A 109 -6.83 8.75 -6.00
N GLN A 110 -6.91 9.16 -4.74
CA GLN A 110 -5.75 9.47 -3.91
C GLN A 110 -4.92 8.21 -3.64
N HIS A 111 -5.57 7.11 -3.26
CA HIS A 111 -4.88 5.87 -2.94
C HIS A 111 -4.22 5.24 -4.17
N THR A 112 -4.91 5.25 -5.32
CA THR A 112 -4.33 4.82 -6.60
C THR A 112 -3.11 5.65 -6.96
N ASN A 113 -3.19 6.97 -6.77
CA ASN A 113 -2.08 7.87 -7.04
C ASN A 113 -0.88 7.65 -6.09
N GLY A 114 -1.13 7.32 -4.81
CA GLY A 114 -0.06 6.94 -3.87
C GLY A 114 0.64 5.64 -4.28
N TYR A 115 -0.12 4.64 -4.72
CA TYR A 115 0.43 3.34 -5.14
C TYR A 115 1.32 3.42 -6.38
N GLN A 116 1.05 4.34 -7.32
CA GLN A 116 1.91 4.53 -8.49
C GLN A 116 3.35 4.86 -8.11
N THR A 117 3.59 5.41 -6.91
CA THR A 117 4.94 5.74 -6.41
C THR A 117 5.84 4.50 -6.39
N ILE A 118 5.33 3.36 -5.92
CA ILE A 118 6.09 2.09 -5.92
C ILE A 118 6.37 1.63 -7.35
N ALA A 119 5.34 1.63 -8.21
CA ALA A 119 5.48 1.21 -9.61
C ALA A 119 6.42 2.13 -10.41
N ASN A 120 6.51 3.40 -10.03
CA ASN A 120 7.30 4.43 -10.68
C ASN A 120 8.66 4.67 -9.99
N ASN A 121 9.36 3.62 -9.59
CA ASN A 121 10.71 3.67 -9.03
C ASN A 121 10.84 4.59 -7.78
N GLY A 122 9.79 4.70 -7.00
CA GLY A 122 9.75 5.51 -5.78
C GLY A 122 9.46 6.99 -5.99
N VAL A 123 9.14 7.40 -7.21
CA VAL A 123 8.81 8.80 -7.56
C VAL A 123 7.30 8.98 -7.58
N TYR A 124 6.81 9.90 -6.75
CA TYR A 124 5.43 10.34 -6.75
C TYR A 124 5.22 11.47 -7.76
N HIS A 125 4.18 11.36 -8.56
CA HIS A 125 3.65 12.41 -9.44
C HIS A 125 2.26 12.80 -8.98
N GLN A 126 1.97 14.09 -8.96
CA GLN A 126 0.65 14.57 -8.57
C GLN A 126 -0.40 14.18 -9.61
N LYS A 127 -1.51 13.60 -9.15
CA LYS A 127 -2.65 13.30 -10.03
C LYS A 127 -3.24 14.59 -10.63
N HIS A 128 -3.64 14.53 -11.88
CA HIS A 128 -4.38 15.59 -12.58
C HIS A 128 -5.34 14.96 -13.59
N VAL A 129 -6.37 15.68 -13.95
CA VAL A 129 -7.36 15.29 -14.96
C VAL A 129 -7.25 16.19 -16.18
N ILE A 130 -6.89 17.45 -15.96
CA ILE A 130 -6.71 18.45 -17.03
C ILE A 130 -5.23 18.73 -17.15
N SER A 131 -4.64 18.39 -18.29
CA SER A 131 -3.23 18.67 -18.57
C SER A 131 -3.02 20.08 -19.12
N LYS A 132 -3.96 20.58 -19.96
CA LYS A 132 -3.84 21.88 -20.61
C LYS A 132 -5.21 22.43 -20.95
N ILE A 133 -5.36 23.76 -20.89
CA ILE A 133 -6.51 24.51 -21.40
C ILE A 133 -5.98 25.59 -22.33
N GLU A 134 -6.48 25.63 -23.56
CA GLU A 134 -6.15 26.63 -24.55
C GLU A 134 -7.41 27.39 -25.00
N SER A 135 -7.26 28.67 -25.26
CA SER A 135 -8.31 29.46 -25.92
C SER A 135 -8.37 29.17 -27.42
N SER A 136 -9.45 29.60 -28.10
CA SER A 136 -9.67 29.36 -29.53
C SER A 136 -8.61 29.99 -30.44
N ASP A 137 -7.87 30.99 -29.94
CA ASP A 137 -6.74 31.64 -30.61
C ASP A 137 -5.38 30.98 -30.33
N GLY A 138 -5.38 29.85 -29.63
CA GLY A 138 -4.17 29.06 -29.32
C GLY A 138 -3.39 29.55 -28.10
N ARG A 139 -3.91 30.51 -27.32
CA ARG A 139 -3.26 30.97 -26.10
C ARG A 139 -3.47 29.98 -24.99
N VAL A 140 -2.38 29.55 -24.31
CA VAL A 140 -2.43 28.67 -23.13
C VAL A 140 -3.01 29.45 -21.94
N ILE A 141 -4.13 28.99 -21.43
CA ILE A 141 -4.81 29.54 -20.25
C ILE A 141 -4.32 28.82 -18.99
N TYR A 142 -4.13 27.49 -19.07
CA TYR A 142 -3.66 26.65 -18.00
C TYR A 142 -2.80 25.52 -18.57
N GLU A 143 -1.75 25.16 -17.86
CA GLU A 143 -0.97 23.96 -18.12
C GLU A 143 -0.53 23.36 -16.79
N PHE A 144 -0.81 22.07 -16.61
CA PHE A 144 -0.41 21.36 -15.42
C PHE A 144 1.13 21.30 -15.36
N GLN A 145 1.67 21.74 -14.22
CA GLN A 145 3.10 21.66 -13.94
C GLN A 145 3.36 20.52 -12.96
N ASP A 146 3.88 19.41 -13.45
CA ASP A 146 4.25 18.30 -12.61
C ASP A 146 5.45 18.68 -11.71
N LYS A 147 5.37 18.26 -10.46
CA LYS A 147 6.45 18.42 -9.46
C LYS A 147 6.73 17.06 -8.85
N PRO A 148 7.52 16.21 -9.53
CA PRO A 148 7.81 14.87 -9.04
C PRO A 148 8.58 14.93 -7.72
N VAL A 149 8.23 14.01 -6.80
CA VAL A 149 8.86 13.88 -5.49
C VAL A 149 9.42 12.47 -5.34
N GLN A 150 10.72 12.35 -5.07
CA GLN A 150 11.31 11.06 -4.68
C GLN A 150 10.88 10.74 -3.25
N VAL A 151 10.04 9.73 -3.08
CA VAL A 151 9.54 9.28 -1.78
C VAL A 151 10.39 8.13 -1.24
N TYR A 152 10.60 7.10 -2.06
CA TYR A 152 11.48 5.97 -1.76
C TYR A 152 12.65 5.95 -2.73
N SER A 153 13.77 5.38 -2.32
CA SER A 153 14.86 5.10 -3.25
C SER A 153 14.41 4.13 -4.35
N LYS A 154 15.06 4.19 -5.51
CA LYS A 154 14.81 3.23 -6.59
C LYS A 154 15.03 1.79 -6.14
N ALA A 155 16.03 1.55 -5.29
CA ALA A 155 16.33 0.24 -4.73
C ALA A 155 15.16 -0.28 -3.89
N THR A 156 14.64 0.57 -2.98
CA THR A 156 13.45 0.24 -2.17
C THR A 156 12.24 -0.07 -3.05
N ALA A 157 11.96 0.77 -4.03
CA ALA A 157 10.85 0.54 -4.96
C ALA A 157 11.00 -0.78 -5.71
N THR A 158 12.20 -1.13 -6.17
CA THR A 158 12.49 -2.40 -6.85
C THR A 158 12.25 -3.60 -5.93
N ILE A 159 12.69 -3.54 -4.67
CA ILE A 159 12.42 -4.60 -3.68
C ILE A 159 10.92 -4.73 -3.43
N MET A 160 10.21 -3.62 -3.22
CA MET A 160 8.76 -3.63 -3.02
C MET A 160 8.00 -4.15 -4.23
N GLN A 161 8.41 -3.81 -5.45
CA GLN A 161 7.83 -4.35 -6.68
C GLN A 161 8.00 -5.87 -6.74
N SER A 162 9.17 -6.40 -6.36
CA SER A 162 9.41 -7.85 -6.31
C SER A 162 8.48 -8.54 -5.31
N LEU A 163 8.36 -8.00 -4.10
CA LEU A 163 7.48 -8.52 -3.05
C LEU A 163 5.99 -8.46 -3.47
N LEU A 164 5.55 -7.36 -4.06
CA LEU A 164 4.16 -7.20 -4.49
C LEU A 164 3.82 -8.04 -5.73
N ARG A 165 4.80 -8.38 -6.56
CA ARG A 165 4.65 -9.36 -7.64
C ARG A 165 4.37 -10.75 -7.07
N GLU A 166 5.08 -11.12 -6.01
CA GLU A 166 4.85 -12.37 -5.31
C GLU A 166 3.46 -12.42 -4.66
N VAL A 167 2.97 -11.33 -4.07
CA VAL A 167 1.59 -11.25 -3.52
C VAL A 167 0.56 -11.64 -4.58
N ILE A 168 0.69 -11.14 -5.81
CA ILE A 168 -0.24 -11.47 -6.89
C ILE A 168 -0.05 -12.90 -7.39
N SER A 169 1.19 -13.34 -7.59
CA SER A 169 1.49 -14.68 -8.13
C SER A 169 1.23 -15.80 -7.13
N SER A 170 1.31 -15.53 -5.83
CA SER A 170 1.04 -16.52 -4.77
C SER A 170 -0.43 -16.97 -4.73
N ARG A 171 -1.35 -16.11 -5.17
CA ARG A 171 -2.81 -16.35 -5.15
C ARG A 171 -3.40 -16.61 -3.75
N ILE A 172 -2.69 -16.19 -2.71
CA ILE A 172 -3.11 -16.44 -1.32
C ILE A 172 -4.24 -15.47 -0.93
N THR A 173 -4.06 -14.18 -1.21
CA THR A 173 -5.04 -13.14 -0.84
C THR A 173 -5.80 -12.57 -2.04
N SER A 174 -5.53 -13.04 -3.26
CA SER A 174 -6.19 -12.57 -4.48
C SER A 174 -6.25 -13.65 -5.55
N SER A 175 -7.42 -13.86 -6.13
CA SER A 175 -7.64 -14.67 -7.32
C SER A 175 -7.43 -13.91 -8.63
N PHE A 176 -7.10 -12.62 -8.55
CA PHE A 176 -7.06 -11.67 -9.69
C PHE A 176 -6.42 -12.27 -10.95
N GLN A 177 -5.23 -12.86 -10.82
CA GLN A 177 -4.50 -13.38 -11.98
C GLN A 177 -5.21 -14.58 -12.62
N THR A 178 -5.85 -15.42 -11.82
CA THR A 178 -6.65 -16.56 -12.29
C THR A 178 -7.93 -16.10 -12.97
N ASP A 179 -8.62 -15.13 -12.38
CA ASP A 179 -9.86 -14.59 -12.90
C ASP A 179 -9.61 -13.85 -14.22
N LEU A 180 -8.56 -13.02 -14.25
CA LEU A 180 -8.14 -12.32 -15.46
C LEU A 180 -7.73 -13.31 -16.57
N ALA A 181 -7.09 -14.43 -16.24
CA ALA A 181 -6.71 -15.46 -17.21
C ALA A 181 -7.92 -16.12 -17.87
N SER A 182 -9.04 -16.24 -17.17
CA SER A 182 -10.28 -16.76 -17.74
C SER A 182 -10.92 -15.82 -18.78
N ILE A 183 -10.63 -14.51 -18.66
CA ILE A 183 -11.13 -13.47 -19.57
C ILE A 183 -10.13 -13.20 -20.69
N ASN A 184 -8.86 -12.99 -20.31
CA ASN A 184 -7.78 -12.67 -21.23
C ASN A 184 -6.42 -13.18 -20.70
N SER A 185 -5.98 -14.31 -21.22
CA SER A 185 -4.74 -14.95 -20.79
C SER A 185 -3.48 -14.13 -21.10
N SER A 186 -3.49 -13.29 -22.13
CA SER A 186 -2.37 -12.39 -22.45
C SER A 186 -2.22 -11.30 -21.40
N LEU A 187 -3.33 -10.67 -21.00
CA LEU A 187 -3.31 -9.66 -19.93
C LEU A 187 -2.92 -10.26 -18.57
N ALA A 188 -3.36 -11.49 -18.29
CA ALA A 188 -3.00 -12.16 -17.04
C ALA A 188 -1.49 -12.44 -16.91
N ARG A 189 -0.77 -12.55 -18.04
CA ARG A 189 0.70 -12.72 -18.07
C ARG A 189 1.49 -11.43 -18.03
N ALA A 190 0.83 -10.27 -18.01
CA ALA A 190 1.53 -8.99 -17.83
C ALA A 190 2.24 -8.97 -16.45
N ASP A 191 3.21 -8.09 -16.31
CA ASP A 191 3.98 -7.92 -15.07
C ASP A 191 3.15 -7.18 -14.01
N TRP A 192 2.26 -7.92 -13.33
CA TRP A 192 1.39 -7.40 -12.30
C TRP A 192 2.06 -7.41 -10.93
N ILE A 193 1.96 -6.29 -10.26
CA ILE A 193 2.21 -6.14 -8.82
C ILE A 193 0.93 -5.66 -8.14
N GLY A 194 0.73 -5.99 -6.88
CA GLY A 194 -0.47 -5.50 -6.19
C GLY A 194 -0.62 -5.95 -4.76
N LYS A 195 -1.68 -5.44 -4.14
CA LYS A 195 -2.05 -5.75 -2.76
C LYS A 195 -3.56 -5.63 -2.56
N THR A 196 -4.12 -6.59 -1.85
CA THR A 196 -5.49 -6.52 -1.34
C THR A 196 -5.54 -5.85 0.02
N GLY A 197 -6.69 -5.31 0.36
CA GLY A 197 -7.02 -4.81 1.69
C GLY A 197 -8.47 -5.09 2.01
N THR A 198 -8.73 -5.53 3.23
CA THR A 198 -10.09 -5.76 3.74
C THR A 198 -10.12 -5.28 5.19
N THR A 199 -11.13 -4.50 5.55
CA THR A 199 -11.38 -4.13 6.95
C THR A 199 -12.14 -5.24 7.67
N ASN A 200 -12.21 -5.16 9.00
CA ASN A 200 -13.06 -6.04 9.76
C ASN A 200 -14.51 -5.89 9.29
N GLU A 201 -15.26 -7.01 9.32
CA GLU A 201 -16.67 -7.07 8.90
C GLU A 201 -16.89 -6.72 7.41
N ASP A 202 -15.82 -6.76 6.59
CA ASP A 202 -15.86 -6.54 5.13
C ASP A 202 -16.42 -5.17 4.69
N GLU A 203 -16.41 -4.17 5.56
CA GLU A 203 -16.89 -2.81 5.29
C GLU A 203 -16.16 -2.13 4.12
N ASN A 204 -14.87 -2.42 3.95
CA ASN A 204 -14.04 -1.90 2.88
C ASN A 204 -13.17 -2.99 2.27
N MET A 205 -13.30 -3.21 1.00
CA MET A 205 -12.46 -4.12 0.22
C MET A 205 -11.69 -3.32 -0.83
N TRP A 206 -10.39 -3.55 -0.90
CA TRP A 206 -9.48 -2.88 -1.81
C TRP A 206 -8.68 -3.86 -2.63
N LEU A 207 -8.45 -3.51 -3.89
CA LEU A 207 -7.47 -4.14 -4.76
C LEU A 207 -6.64 -3.06 -5.45
N MET A 208 -5.36 -3.00 -5.12
CA MET A 208 -4.39 -2.11 -5.75
C MET A 208 -3.51 -2.94 -6.67
N LEU A 209 -3.41 -2.52 -7.92
CA LEU A 209 -2.67 -3.23 -8.98
C LEU A 209 -1.82 -2.25 -9.76
N SER A 210 -0.65 -2.69 -10.18
CA SER A 210 0.16 -1.93 -11.14
C SER A 210 0.86 -2.85 -12.13
N THR A 211 1.10 -2.29 -13.30
CA THR A 211 2.07 -2.77 -14.28
C THR A 211 3.11 -1.66 -14.49
N PRO A 212 4.18 -1.86 -15.28
CA PRO A 212 5.13 -0.78 -15.59
C PRO A 212 4.49 0.46 -16.27
N ARG A 213 3.24 0.36 -16.74
CA ARG A 213 2.58 1.44 -17.51
C ARG A 213 1.27 1.93 -16.90
N LEU A 214 0.71 1.22 -15.95
CA LEU A 214 -0.65 1.48 -15.45
C LEU A 214 -0.74 1.14 -13.97
N THR A 215 -1.38 2.00 -13.20
CA THR A 215 -1.81 1.72 -11.83
C THR A 215 -3.32 1.79 -11.74
N LEU A 216 -3.93 0.78 -11.15
CA LEU A 216 -5.36 0.65 -10.95
C LEU A 216 -5.66 0.53 -9.47
N GLY A 217 -6.69 1.23 -9.01
CA GLY A 217 -7.26 1.08 -7.68
C GLY A 217 -8.73 0.74 -7.78
N GLY A 218 -9.14 -0.33 -7.11
CA GLY A 218 -10.53 -0.72 -6.95
C GLY A 218 -10.93 -0.71 -5.48
N TRP A 219 -12.10 -0.18 -5.19
CA TRP A 219 -12.72 -0.19 -3.87
C TRP A 219 -14.17 -0.66 -3.96
N LEU A 220 -14.55 -1.50 -3.03
CA LEU A 220 -15.91 -1.94 -2.81
C LEU A 220 -16.24 -1.72 -1.35
N GLY A 221 -17.36 -1.06 -1.08
CA GLY A 221 -17.82 -0.74 0.26
C GLY A 221 -18.93 0.32 0.25
N HIS A 222 -19.29 0.78 1.42
CA HIS A 222 -20.25 1.85 1.63
C HIS A 222 -19.58 3.05 2.28
N ASP A 223 -19.94 4.28 1.85
CA ASP A 223 -19.35 5.53 2.39
C ASP A 223 -19.64 5.73 3.89
N ASP A 224 -20.67 5.08 4.40
CA ASP A 224 -21.06 5.10 5.82
C ASP A 224 -20.51 3.89 6.61
N ASN A 225 -19.53 3.17 6.04
CA ASN A 225 -18.90 1.99 6.62
C ASN A 225 -19.88 0.89 7.05
N ARG A 226 -20.98 0.71 6.34
CA ARG A 226 -21.82 -0.48 6.50
C ARG A 226 -21.17 -1.68 5.80
N PRO A 227 -21.28 -2.91 6.36
CA PRO A 227 -20.87 -4.12 5.69
C PRO A 227 -21.73 -4.46 4.47
#